data_500d0d3e093a9a8d23c2d00974674e18
#
_entry.id   500d0d3e093a9a8d23c2d00974674e18
#
_cell.length_a   1.000
_cell.length_b   1.000
_cell.length_c   1.000
_cell.angle_alpha   90.00
_cell.angle_beta   90.00
_cell.angle_gamma   90.00
#
_symmetry.space_group_name_H-M   'P 1'
#
loop_
_entity.id
_entity.type
_entity.pdbx_description
1 polymer ?
#
loop_
_entity_poly.entity_id
_entity_poly.type
_entity_poly.pdbx_seq_one_letter_code
_entity_poly.pdbx_strand_id
1 'polypeptide(L)'
;DGWVRAAAAVAGLMRRDRWGDGYDLLRSLREASVPGDRAAATWAAAFTADFELVINSMRDPEPLVRREAIKSFAKLKGDVPDVAGALIGSMVDPDLEVRRAALGQALRWTAPPEWQQSFAEALADGLASGDHDVRRLAAEAMAAQAPEALALALPLLLARDESSAAAVEALIRSGRPDLYQRARTHLETELAGGVQLAQLSARVSAAMTHVDGDVAAGYALLRIGLNDYVRTAAESGLAAMRALHGKRGFATVETGLASEHAQARGEALETLLNFGPRWLAAPLVRLLEPESFDLVRVRPLSEAELEALAGHSDRWVRETAEAALHGFSEHMKELIALKRVPLFSTLTLEQLESVDRLMVTRHYVKGEPIFRKGDPGSELFVVVEGEVRIHLDGGGNEVTLARHGSGSVVGEMSVFDEQPRSAGAQASVDTTVRVLRRDRLHAIVHEHPEVLLEFVKNLSQRLRETNEKLQASAPRA
;
A
#
# COMPACT_ATOMS: atom_id res chain seq x y z
N ASP A 1 11.49 -30.15 15.90
CA ASP A 1 11.69 -28.86 15.21
C ASP A 1 12.78 -28.98 14.16
N GLY A 2 12.43 -28.78 12.88
CA GLY A 2 13.35 -28.90 11.74
C GLY A 2 14.58 -27.99 11.84
N TRP A 3 14.42 -26.78 12.35
CA TRP A 3 15.50 -25.83 12.53
C TRP A 3 16.55 -26.29 13.55
N VAL A 4 16.11 -26.89 14.66
CA VAL A 4 17.01 -27.46 15.67
C VAL A 4 17.79 -28.64 15.07
N ARG A 5 17.10 -29.51 14.31
CA ARG A 5 17.74 -30.64 13.63
C ARG A 5 18.74 -30.19 12.58
N ALA A 6 18.39 -29.19 11.76
CA ALA A 6 19.28 -28.63 10.75
C ALA A 6 20.52 -27.97 11.40
N ALA A 7 20.35 -27.21 12.46
CA ALA A 7 21.45 -26.58 13.18
C ALA A 7 22.37 -27.63 13.83
N ALA A 8 21.82 -28.71 14.40
CA ALA A 8 22.60 -29.82 14.94
C ALA A 8 23.40 -30.56 13.87
N ALA A 9 22.80 -30.79 12.69
CA ALA A 9 23.49 -31.40 11.55
C ALA A 9 24.65 -30.52 11.05
N VAL A 10 24.45 -29.21 10.88
CA VAL A 10 25.52 -28.28 10.47
C VAL A 10 26.64 -28.26 11.51
N ALA A 11 26.33 -28.18 12.81
CA ALA A 11 27.31 -28.21 13.87
C ALA A 11 28.14 -29.51 13.88
N GLY A 12 27.49 -30.67 13.64
CA GLY A 12 28.13 -31.97 13.52
C GLY A 12 29.10 -32.02 12.33
N LEU A 13 28.65 -31.54 11.17
CA LEU A 13 29.46 -31.47 9.94
C LEU A 13 30.68 -30.54 10.11
N MET A 14 30.54 -29.41 10.78
CA MET A 14 31.64 -28.46 11.02
C MET A 14 32.71 -29.02 11.97
N ARG A 15 32.32 -29.88 12.95
CA ARG A 15 33.22 -30.53 13.90
C ARG A 15 33.94 -31.75 13.36
N ARG A 16 33.58 -32.22 12.15
CA ARG A 16 34.13 -33.43 11.51
C ARG A 16 33.94 -34.73 12.27
N ASP A 17 33.11 -34.75 13.33
CA ASP A 17 32.99 -35.91 14.23
C ASP A 17 31.91 -36.96 13.76
N ARG A 18 30.92 -36.55 12.95
CA ARG A 18 29.83 -37.42 12.49
C ARG A 18 29.30 -37.01 11.11
N TRP A 19 30.13 -37.14 10.12
CA TRP A 19 29.78 -36.72 8.74
C TRP A 19 28.53 -37.43 8.18
N GLY A 20 28.42 -38.76 8.37
CA GLY A 20 27.30 -39.54 7.81
C GLY A 20 25.95 -39.12 8.38
N ASP A 21 25.82 -39.08 9.70
CA ASP A 21 24.57 -38.78 10.40
C ASP A 21 24.05 -37.35 10.07
N GLY A 22 24.95 -36.39 9.89
CA GLY A 22 24.58 -35.02 9.54
C GLY A 22 23.99 -34.89 8.14
N TYR A 23 24.60 -35.56 7.16
CA TYR A 23 24.09 -35.56 5.77
C TYR A 23 22.77 -36.32 5.64
N ASP A 24 22.60 -37.45 6.33
CA ASP A 24 21.36 -38.21 6.30
C ASP A 24 20.21 -37.43 6.93
N LEU A 25 20.49 -36.68 8.01
CA LEU A 25 19.53 -35.79 8.63
C LEU A 25 19.12 -34.64 7.71
N LEU A 26 20.06 -33.98 7.03
CA LEU A 26 19.76 -32.92 6.07
C LEU A 26 18.97 -33.46 4.88
N ARG A 27 19.28 -34.65 4.38
CA ARG A 27 18.53 -35.31 3.32
C ARG A 27 17.08 -35.55 3.77
N SER A 28 16.85 -36.08 4.97
CA SER A 28 15.50 -36.31 5.49
C SER A 28 14.67 -35.03 5.64
N LEU A 29 15.31 -33.91 6.00
CA LEU A 29 14.67 -32.60 6.08
C LEU A 29 14.34 -32.04 4.69
N ARG A 30 15.22 -32.24 3.69
CA ARG A 30 15.01 -31.83 2.31
C ARG A 30 13.77 -32.48 1.69
N GLU A 31 13.56 -33.77 1.98
CA GLU A 31 12.47 -34.58 1.43
C GLU A 31 11.18 -34.54 2.27
N ALA A 32 11.19 -33.76 3.37
CA ALA A 32 10.05 -33.68 4.26
C ALA A 32 8.82 -33.06 3.61
N SER A 33 7.64 -33.56 3.94
CA SER A 33 6.36 -32.99 3.52
C SER A 33 6.10 -31.63 4.18
N VAL A 34 6.69 -31.37 5.35
CA VAL A 34 6.52 -30.12 6.13
C VAL A 34 7.40 -29.01 5.54
N PRO A 35 6.81 -27.86 5.09
CA PRO A 35 7.59 -26.78 4.49
C PRO A 35 8.69 -26.20 5.41
N GLY A 36 8.41 -26.11 6.72
CA GLY A 36 9.39 -25.66 7.71
C GLY A 36 10.65 -26.52 7.81
N ASP A 37 10.52 -27.83 7.61
CA ASP A 37 11.64 -28.77 7.58
C ASP A 37 12.47 -28.59 6.30
N ARG A 38 11.84 -28.42 5.14
CA ARG A 38 12.52 -28.12 3.88
C ARG A 38 13.22 -26.75 3.92
N ALA A 39 12.60 -25.75 4.52
CA ALA A 39 13.23 -24.43 4.71
C ALA A 39 14.47 -24.52 5.61
N ALA A 40 14.42 -25.34 6.66
CA ALA A 40 15.55 -25.59 7.54
C ALA A 40 16.71 -26.32 6.85
N ALA A 41 16.41 -27.29 5.95
CA ALA A 41 17.41 -27.93 5.10
C ALA A 41 18.06 -26.91 4.12
N THR A 42 17.25 -26.05 3.53
CA THR A 42 17.72 -24.97 2.64
C THR A 42 18.61 -23.96 3.36
N TRP A 43 18.27 -23.59 4.59
CA TRP A 43 19.14 -22.77 5.44
C TRP A 43 20.47 -23.44 5.72
N ALA A 44 20.48 -24.75 6.04
CA ALA A 44 21.68 -25.53 6.29
C ALA A 44 22.59 -25.63 5.06
N ALA A 45 22.00 -25.68 3.85
CA ALA A 45 22.71 -25.74 2.59
C ALA A 45 23.68 -24.56 2.38
N ALA A 46 23.37 -23.39 2.92
CA ALA A 46 24.29 -22.24 2.89
C ALA A 46 25.59 -22.47 3.65
N PHE A 47 25.59 -23.32 4.67
CA PHE A 47 26.77 -23.64 5.48
C PHE A 47 27.53 -24.86 4.97
N THR A 48 26.87 -25.72 4.20
CA THR A 48 27.49 -26.91 3.60
C THR A 48 27.90 -26.68 2.14
N ALA A 49 27.68 -25.46 1.63
CA ALA A 49 27.93 -25.07 0.24
C ALA A 49 27.17 -25.95 -0.77
N ASP A 50 25.99 -26.40 -0.43
CA ASP A 50 25.10 -27.14 -1.34
C ASP A 50 24.32 -26.15 -2.22
N PHE A 51 24.99 -25.67 -3.28
CA PHE A 51 24.45 -24.69 -4.22
C PHE A 51 23.20 -25.23 -4.94
N GLU A 52 23.22 -26.50 -5.31
CA GLU A 52 22.13 -27.12 -6.04
C GLU A 52 20.84 -27.13 -5.22
N LEU A 53 20.92 -27.47 -3.95
CA LEU A 53 19.75 -27.44 -3.05
C LEU A 53 19.21 -26.00 -2.91
N VAL A 54 20.05 -24.99 -2.75
CA VAL A 54 19.60 -23.60 -2.65
C VAL A 54 18.89 -23.15 -3.91
N ILE A 55 19.46 -23.42 -5.11
CA ILE A 55 18.84 -23.05 -6.39
C ILE A 55 17.51 -23.78 -6.60
N ASN A 56 17.46 -25.09 -6.33
CA ASN A 56 16.23 -25.86 -6.48
C ASN A 56 15.14 -25.39 -5.49
N SER A 57 15.53 -25.00 -4.28
CA SER A 57 14.60 -24.46 -3.27
C SER A 57 14.00 -23.11 -3.65
N MET A 58 14.62 -22.32 -4.54
CA MET A 58 14.00 -21.10 -5.11
C MET A 58 12.77 -21.41 -5.97
N ARG A 59 12.55 -22.67 -6.34
CA ARG A 59 11.39 -23.14 -7.12
C ARG A 59 10.45 -24.03 -6.30
N ASP A 60 10.61 -24.11 -4.99
CA ASP A 60 9.73 -24.89 -4.11
C ASP A 60 8.29 -24.35 -4.18
N PRO A 61 7.25 -25.21 -4.14
CA PRO A 61 5.86 -24.76 -4.15
C PRO A 61 5.53 -23.80 -3.00
N GLU A 62 6.22 -23.92 -1.86
CA GLU A 62 5.95 -23.14 -0.67
C GLU A 62 6.78 -21.84 -0.59
N PRO A 63 6.14 -20.65 -0.43
CA PRO A 63 6.84 -19.37 -0.38
C PRO A 63 7.90 -19.29 0.73
N LEU A 64 7.62 -19.91 1.89
CA LEU A 64 8.56 -19.97 3.02
C LEU A 64 9.91 -20.57 2.60
N VAL A 65 9.88 -21.67 1.82
CA VAL A 65 11.09 -22.35 1.36
C VAL A 65 11.80 -21.50 0.30
N ARG A 66 11.09 -20.93 -0.65
CA ARG A 66 11.65 -20.02 -1.67
C ARG A 66 12.32 -18.81 -1.04
N ARG A 67 11.67 -18.17 -0.06
CA ARG A 67 12.25 -17.04 0.68
C ARG A 67 13.52 -17.41 1.42
N GLU A 68 13.56 -18.57 2.08
CA GLU A 68 14.76 -19.02 2.78
C GLU A 68 15.89 -19.37 1.82
N ALA A 69 15.57 -19.87 0.62
CA ALA A 69 16.56 -20.12 -0.44
C ALA A 69 17.27 -18.84 -0.87
N ILE A 70 16.52 -17.75 -1.07
CA ILE A 70 17.09 -16.44 -1.43
C ILE A 70 17.98 -15.89 -0.31
N LYS A 71 17.56 -16.00 0.96
CA LYS A 71 18.36 -15.61 2.12
C LYS A 71 19.63 -16.45 2.26
N SER A 72 19.54 -17.73 1.95
CA SER A 72 20.64 -18.67 1.98
C SER A 72 21.65 -18.39 0.86
N PHE A 73 21.15 -18.07 -0.34
CA PHE A 73 22.00 -17.62 -1.45
C PHE A 73 22.91 -16.44 -1.08
N ALA A 74 22.38 -15.47 -0.33
CA ALA A 74 23.16 -14.30 0.12
C ALA A 74 24.40 -14.67 0.99
N LYS A 75 24.41 -15.85 1.58
CA LYS A 75 25.50 -16.35 2.45
C LYS A 75 26.53 -17.19 1.70
N LEU A 76 26.19 -17.64 0.49
CA LEU A 76 27.10 -18.44 -0.34
C LEU A 76 28.26 -17.58 -0.85
N LYS A 77 29.45 -18.16 -0.89
CA LYS A 77 30.65 -17.50 -1.40
C LYS A 77 31.12 -18.22 -2.66
N GLY A 78 31.41 -17.44 -3.69
CA GLY A 78 31.91 -17.95 -4.99
C GLY A 78 30.90 -17.80 -6.12
N ASP A 79 31.35 -18.10 -7.34
CA ASP A 79 30.47 -18.14 -8.52
C ASP A 79 29.52 -19.33 -8.39
N VAL A 80 28.22 -19.05 -8.39
CA VAL A 80 27.16 -20.03 -8.28
C VAL A 80 26.60 -20.25 -9.69
N PRO A 81 26.83 -21.42 -10.32
CA PRO A 81 26.28 -21.72 -11.64
C PRO A 81 24.75 -21.64 -11.63
N ASP A 82 24.14 -21.21 -12.73
CA ASP A 82 22.71 -21.24 -13.02
C ASP A 82 21.80 -20.52 -12.02
N VAL A 83 22.33 -19.69 -11.12
CA VAL A 83 21.53 -18.94 -10.13
C VAL A 83 20.76 -17.79 -10.77
N ALA A 84 21.26 -17.23 -11.87
CA ALA A 84 20.71 -16.03 -12.49
C ALA A 84 19.22 -16.18 -12.83
N GLY A 85 18.86 -17.24 -13.55
CA GLY A 85 17.47 -17.50 -13.91
C GLY A 85 16.55 -17.72 -12.69
N ALA A 86 17.05 -18.40 -11.64
CA ALA A 86 16.28 -18.66 -10.43
C ALA A 86 16.06 -17.37 -9.61
N LEU A 87 17.09 -16.52 -9.47
CA LEU A 87 17.00 -15.26 -8.76
C LEU A 87 16.08 -14.27 -9.50
N ILE A 88 16.25 -14.12 -10.82
CA ILE A 88 15.39 -13.27 -11.66
C ILE A 88 13.95 -13.74 -11.62
N GLY A 89 13.69 -15.06 -11.70
CA GLY A 89 12.36 -15.63 -11.54
C GLY A 89 11.74 -15.32 -10.16
N SER A 90 12.55 -15.27 -9.10
CA SER A 90 12.09 -14.91 -7.76
C SER A 90 11.75 -13.42 -7.62
N MET A 91 12.29 -12.54 -8.46
CA MET A 91 11.96 -11.12 -8.48
C MET A 91 10.53 -10.82 -8.98
N VAL A 92 9.95 -11.75 -9.73
CA VAL A 92 8.56 -11.71 -10.23
C VAL A 92 7.67 -12.76 -9.57
N ASP A 93 8.06 -13.31 -8.44
CA ASP A 93 7.32 -14.32 -7.68
C ASP A 93 5.91 -13.81 -7.31
N PRO A 94 4.87 -14.66 -7.30
CA PRO A 94 3.54 -14.27 -6.85
C PRO A 94 3.49 -13.85 -5.38
N ASP A 95 4.40 -14.37 -4.53
CA ASP A 95 4.50 -14.02 -3.12
C ASP A 95 5.38 -12.78 -2.91
N LEU A 96 4.82 -11.75 -2.26
CA LEU A 96 5.48 -10.45 -2.05
C LEU A 96 6.74 -10.55 -1.18
N GLU A 97 6.76 -11.43 -0.18
CA GLU A 97 7.93 -11.60 0.68
C GLU A 97 9.10 -12.26 -0.06
N VAL A 98 8.79 -13.15 -1.01
CA VAL A 98 9.78 -13.75 -1.92
C VAL A 98 10.32 -12.66 -2.85
N ARG A 99 9.45 -11.83 -3.46
CA ARG A 99 9.85 -10.70 -4.31
C ARG A 99 10.76 -9.72 -3.57
N ARG A 100 10.37 -9.29 -2.35
CA ARG A 100 11.17 -8.38 -1.51
C ARG A 100 12.53 -8.97 -1.19
N ALA A 101 12.60 -10.25 -0.84
CA ALA A 101 13.87 -10.93 -0.59
C ALA A 101 14.76 -10.96 -1.82
N ALA A 102 14.21 -11.29 -3.00
CA ALA A 102 14.94 -11.36 -4.27
C ALA A 102 15.46 -9.99 -4.72
N LEU A 103 14.62 -8.95 -4.68
CA LEU A 103 15.00 -7.58 -5.00
C LEU A 103 16.05 -7.03 -4.03
N GLY A 104 15.96 -7.39 -2.73
CA GLY A 104 17.00 -7.08 -1.75
C GLY A 104 18.37 -7.71 -2.07
N GLN A 105 18.39 -8.88 -2.72
CA GLN A 105 19.64 -9.48 -3.24
C GLN A 105 20.10 -8.80 -4.53
N ALA A 106 19.18 -8.42 -5.41
CA ALA A 106 19.47 -7.72 -6.65
C ALA A 106 20.27 -6.43 -6.45
N LEU A 107 20.16 -5.78 -5.29
CA LEU A 107 21.00 -4.63 -4.91
C LEU A 107 22.50 -4.93 -4.87
N ARG A 108 22.88 -6.19 -4.64
CA ARG A 108 24.27 -6.62 -4.38
C ARG A 108 24.78 -7.60 -5.41
N TRP A 109 23.91 -8.09 -6.27
CA TRP A 109 24.22 -9.09 -7.26
C TRP A 109 24.26 -8.46 -8.65
N THR A 110 25.33 -8.69 -9.41
CA THR A 110 25.45 -8.20 -10.79
C THR A 110 25.01 -9.30 -11.76
N ALA A 111 24.04 -8.99 -12.58
CA ALA A 111 23.54 -9.92 -13.59
C ALA A 111 24.64 -10.20 -14.65
N PRO A 112 24.89 -11.48 -15.00
CA PRO A 112 25.75 -11.83 -16.14
C PRO A 112 25.24 -11.18 -17.44
N PRO A 113 26.14 -10.90 -18.41
CA PRO A 113 25.76 -10.19 -19.63
C PRO A 113 24.56 -10.77 -20.38
N GLU A 114 24.46 -12.10 -20.44
CA GLU A 114 23.38 -12.83 -21.11
C GLU A 114 22.01 -12.71 -20.36
N TRP A 115 22.02 -12.30 -19.10
CA TRP A 115 20.82 -12.14 -18.27
C TRP A 115 20.43 -10.69 -18.03
N GLN A 116 21.20 -9.72 -18.49
CA GLN A 116 20.96 -8.28 -18.19
C GLN A 116 19.61 -7.79 -18.67
N GLN A 117 19.14 -8.24 -19.83
CA GLN A 117 17.82 -7.85 -20.34
C GLN A 117 16.70 -8.41 -19.46
N SER A 118 16.69 -9.71 -19.17
CA SER A 118 15.67 -10.32 -18.31
C SER A 118 15.69 -9.76 -16.90
N PHE A 119 16.87 -9.39 -16.40
CA PHE A 119 17.03 -8.72 -15.11
C PHE A 119 16.41 -7.32 -15.12
N ALA A 120 16.64 -6.53 -16.17
CA ALA A 120 16.03 -5.21 -16.30
C ALA A 120 14.50 -5.27 -16.44
N GLU A 121 13.98 -6.28 -17.18
CA GLU A 121 12.55 -6.54 -17.30
C GLU A 121 11.91 -6.91 -15.97
N ALA A 122 12.54 -7.78 -15.17
CA ALA A 122 12.07 -8.14 -13.84
C ALA A 122 12.08 -6.95 -12.85
N LEU A 123 13.10 -6.07 -12.95
CA LEU A 123 13.12 -4.83 -12.19
C LEU A 123 12.00 -3.87 -12.62
N ALA A 124 11.70 -3.77 -13.91
CA ALA A 124 10.61 -2.95 -14.43
C ALA A 124 9.23 -3.46 -13.95
N ASP A 125 9.04 -4.79 -13.89
CA ASP A 125 7.84 -5.39 -13.28
C ASP A 125 7.74 -5.04 -11.79
N GLY A 126 8.85 -5.09 -11.06
CA GLY A 126 8.89 -4.68 -9.66
C GLY A 126 8.51 -3.21 -9.45
N LEU A 127 8.89 -2.30 -10.37
CA LEU A 127 8.49 -0.89 -10.33
C LEU A 127 6.99 -0.69 -10.61
N ALA A 128 6.36 -1.58 -11.34
CA ALA A 128 4.93 -1.56 -11.61
C ALA A 128 4.10 -2.25 -10.51
N SER A 129 4.74 -2.79 -9.47
CA SER A 129 4.07 -3.48 -8.35
C SER A 129 3.17 -2.54 -7.56
N GLY A 130 2.02 -3.01 -7.07
CA GLY A 130 1.20 -2.33 -6.07
C GLY A 130 1.90 -2.16 -4.71
N ASP A 131 2.87 -3.02 -4.39
CA ASP A 131 3.60 -3.01 -3.12
C ASP A 131 4.71 -1.94 -3.06
N HIS A 132 4.64 -1.04 -2.08
CA HIS A 132 5.60 0.06 -1.91
C HIS A 132 7.05 -0.43 -1.73
N ASP A 133 7.28 -1.47 -0.92
CA ASP A 133 8.65 -1.98 -0.68
C ASP A 133 9.22 -2.67 -1.91
N VAL A 134 8.40 -3.38 -2.67
CA VAL A 134 8.79 -3.97 -3.96
C VAL A 134 9.19 -2.86 -4.94
N ARG A 135 8.39 -1.80 -5.10
CA ARG A 135 8.73 -0.66 -5.97
C ARG A 135 10.04 0.00 -5.54
N ARG A 136 10.19 0.29 -4.25
CA ARG A 136 11.39 0.91 -3.70
C ARG A 136 12.65 0.06 -3.93
N LEU A 137 12.59 -1.24 -3.64
CA LEU A 137 13.72 -2.15 -3.84
C LEU A 137 14.07 -2.30 -5.32
N ALA A 138 13.07 -2.40 -6.18
CA ALA A 138 13.26 -2.46 -7.64
C ALA A 138 13.91 -1.17 -8.16
N ALA A 139 13.46 0.00 -7.72
CA ALA A 139 14.04 1.29 -8.08
C ALA A 139 15.49 1.41 -7.62
N GLU A 140 15.80 1.06 -6.37
CA GLU A 140 17.16 1.05 -5.82
C GLU A 140 18.08 0.09 -6.61
N ALA A 141 17.61 -1.13 -6.92
CA ALA A 141 18.37 -2.10 -7.68
C ALA A 141 18.60 -1.65 -9.13
N MET A 142 17.58 -1.09 -9.77
CA MET A 142 17.70 -0.56 -11.14
C MET A 142 18.67 0.62 -11.20
N ALA A 143 18.63 1.54 -10.25
CA ALA A 143 19.57 2.66 -10.16
C ALA A 143 21.03 2.18 -10.00
N ALA A 144 21.24 1.12 -9.21
CA ALA A 144 22.57 0.60 -8.92
C ALA A 144 23.14 -0.25 -10.05
N GLN A 145 22.30 -1.08 -10.70
CA GLN A 145 22.78 -2.15 -11.60
C GLN A 145 22.41 -1.94 -13.07
N ALA A 146 21.32 -1.21 -13.35
CA ALA A 146 20.81 -1.02 -14.70
C ALA A 146 20.35 0.45 -14.96
N PRO A 147 21.20 1.45 -14.73
CA PRO A 147 20.81 2.87 -14.83
C PRO A 147 20.34 3.26 -16.23
N GLU A 148 20.80 2.60 -17.29
CA GLU A 148 20.32 2.82 -18.67
C GLU A 148 18.86 2.35 -18.83
N ALA A 149 18.52 1.19 -18.26
CA ALA A 149 17.13 0.68 -18.24
C ALA A 149 16.21 1.61 -17.42
N LEU A 150 16.70 2.15 -16.31
CA LEU A 150 15.98 3.16 -15.54
C LEU A 150 15.69 4.40 -16.37
N ALA A 151 16.66 4.88 -17.15
CA ALA A 151 16.50 6.05 -18.02
C ALA A 151 15.43 5.83 -19.11
N LEU A 152 15.29 4.60 -19.61
CA LEU A 152 14.26 4.23 -20.61
C LEU A 152 12.87 4.06 -19.98
N ALA A 153 12.80 3.45 -18.79
CA ALA A 153 11.54 3.26 -18.06
C ALA A 153 10.98 4.55 -17.44
N LEU A 154 11.80 5.57 -17.29
CA LEU A 154 11.52 6.81 -16.60
C LEU A 154 10.20 7.50 -16.99
N PRO A 155 9.84 7.69 -18.25
CA PRO A 155 8.58 8.36 -18.61
C PRO A 155 7.34 7.60 -18.11
N LEU A 156 7.40 6.26 -18.10
CA LEU A 156 6.31 5.42 -17.60
C LEU A 156 6.21 5.45 -16.07
N LEU A 157 7.35 5.53 -15.39
CA LEU A 157 7.41 5.54 -13.93
C LEU A 157 6.95 6.87 -13.33
N LEU A 158 7.36 7.96 -13.96
CA LEU A 158 6.97 9.30 -13.53
C LEU A 158 5.51 9.65 -13.90
N ALA A 159 4.92 8.96 -14.87
CA ALA A 159 3.52 9.12 -15.24
C ALA A 159 2.53 8.38 -14.30
N ARG A 160 3.03 7.57 -13.36
CA ARG A 160 2.21 6.82 -12.40
C ARG A 160 2.43 7.37 -11.01
N ASP A 161 1.38 7.83 -10.35
CA ASP A 161 1.43 8.39 -9.00
C ASP A 161 2.12 7.47 -8.00
N GLU A 162 1.81 6.18 -8.04
CA GLU A 162 2.35 5.19 -7.10
C GLU A 162 3.84 4.91 -7.24
N SER A 163 4.43 5.12 -8.44
CA SER A 163 5.84 4.84 -8.70
C SER A 163 6.72 6.09 -8.77
N SER A 164 6.14 7.28 -8.88
CA SER A 164 6.86 8.55 -9.06
C SER A 164 7.88 8.80 -7.94
N ALA A 165 7.46 8.73 -6.69
CA ALA A 165 8.33 8.95 -5.53
C ALA A 165 9.52 7.97 -5.49
N ALA A 166 9.28 6.68 -5.74
CA ALA A 166 10.34 5.66 -5.77
C ALA A 166 11.31 5.87 -6.94
N ALA A 167 10.79 6.24 -8.12
CA ALA A 167 11.59 6.55 -9.29
C ALA A 167 12.48 7.78 -9.06
N VAL A 168 11.92 8.86 -8.50
CA VAL A 168 12.67 10.06 -8.12
C VAL A 168 13.80 9.74 -7.14
N GLU A 169 13.52 8.97 -6.09
CA GLU A 169 14.52 8.55 -5.11
C GLU A 169 15.66 7.76 -5.78
N ALA A 170 15.32 6.81 -6.66
CA ALA A 170 16.29 6.00 -7.39
C ALA A 170 17.17 6.83 -8.33
N LEU A 171 16.57 7.76 -9.08
CA LEU A 171 17.28 8.65 -9.98
C LEU A 171 18.31 9.53 -9.27
N ILE A 172 17.93 10.08 -8.12
CA ILE A 172 18.83 10.91 -7.30
C ILE A 172 19.95 10.05 -6.71
N ARG A 173 19.65 8.86 -6.19
CA ARG A 173 20.64 7.93 -5.60
C ARG A 173 21.57 7.32 -6.62
N SER A 174 21.24 7.30 -7.90
CA SER A 174 22.12 6.78 -8.95
C SER A 174 23.47 7.49 -9.01
N GLY A 175 23.56 8.71 -8.48
CA GLY A 175 24.77 9.55 -8.54
C GLY A 175 25.09 10.07 -9.94
N ARG A 176 24.26 9.79 -10.94
CA ARG A 176 24.43 10.22 -12.32
C ARG A 176 23.85 11.64 -12.53
N PRO A 177 24.65 12.62 -13.02
CA PRO A 177 24.19 14.00 -13.20
C PRO A 177 23.02 14.15 -14.18
N ASP A 178 22.98 13.35 -15.27
CA ASP A 178 21.92 13.36 -16.25
C ASP A 178 20.58 12.87 -15.67
N LEU A 179 20.60 11.80 -14.88
CA LEU A 179 19.42 11.27 -14.20
C LEU A 179 18.93 12.20 -13.08
N TYR A 180 19.86 12.79 -12.33
CA TYR A 180 19.55 13.83 -11.35
C TYR A 180 18.82 15.03 -11.99
N GLN A 181 19.30 15.51 -13.11
CA GLN A 181 18.64 16.64 -13.81
C GLN A 181 17.23 16.28 -14.29
N ARG A 182 17.01 15.06 -14.77
CA ARG A 182 15.66 14.58 -15.13
C ARG A 182 14.73 14.53 -13.92
N ALA A 183 15.18 13.95 -12.79
CA ALA A 183 14.40 13.94 -11.55
C ALA A 183 14.09 15.36 -11.07
N ARG A 184 15.06 16.27 -11.13
CA ARG A 184 14.89 17.66 -10.75
C ARG A 184 13.85 18.36 -11.62
N THR A 185 13.95 18.27 -12.95
CA THR A 185 13.01 18.92 -13.89
C THR A 185 11.59 18.41 -13.66
N HIS A 186 11.43 17.10 -13.45
CA HIS A 186 10.14 16.51 -13.14
C HIS A 186 9.58 17.08 -11.82
N LEU A 187 10.36 17.06 -10.75
CA LEU A 187 9.95 17.57 -9.44
C LEU A 187 9.63 19.07 -9.45
N GLU A 188 10.41 19.89 -10.15
CA GLU A 188 10.12 21.32 -10.28
C GLU A 188 8.74 21.54 -10.90
N THR A 189 8.36 20.73 -11.90
CA THR A 189 7.05 20.81 -12.56
C THR A 189 5.95 20.27 -11.64
N GLU A 190 6.15 19.10 -11.04
CA GLU A 190 5.18 18.42 -10.17
C GLU A 190 4.87 19.26 -8.93
N LEU A 191 5.90 19.78 -8.24
CA LEU A 191 5.74 20.60 -7.05
C LEU A 191 5.08 21.97 -7.37
N ALA A 192 5.42 22.58 -8.49
CA ALA A 192 4.79 23.84 -8.92
C ALA A 192 3.30 23.63 -9.22
N GLY A 193 2.96 22.55 -9.94
CA GLY A 193 1.58 22.13 -10.18
C GLY A 193 0.85 21.84 -8.86
N GLY A 194 1.48 21.09 -7.95
CA GLY A 194 0.96 20.79 -6.63
C GLY A 194 0.60 22.04 -5.84
N VAL A 195 1.47 23.05 -5.81
CA VAL A 195 1.19 24.34 -5.11
C VAL A 195 -0.01 25.05 -5.73
N GLN A 196 -0.15 25.07 -7.06
CA GLN A 196 -1.31 25.65 -7.73
C GLN A 196 -2.60 24.90 -7.39
N LEU A 197 -2.57 23.56 -7.44
CA LEU A 197 -3.74 22.73 -7.14
C LEU A 197 -4.10 22.76 -5.65
N ALA A 198 -3.14 22.91 -4.74
CA ALA A 198 -3.40 23.13 -3.32
C ALA A 198 -4.16 24.45 -3.06
N GLN A 199 -3.79 25.52 -3.77
CA GLN A 199 -4.53 26.80 -3.71
C GLN A 199 -5.95 26.66 -4.25
N LEU A 200 -6.14 25.91 -5.34
CA LEU A 200 -7.46 25.63 -5.89
C LEU A 200 -8.29 24.76 -4.92
N SER A 201 -7.70 23.74 -4.31
CA SER A 201 -8.37 22.91 -3.31
C SER A 201 -8.85 23.72 -2.10
N ALA A 202 -8.03 24.66 -1.62
CA ALA A 202 -8.43 25.56 -0.53
C ALA A 202 -9.60 26.47 -0.96
N ARG A 203 -9.60 27.00 -2.19
CA ARG A 203 -10.73 27.79 -2.75
C ARG A 203 -12.00 26.95 -2.88
N VAL A 204 -11.89 25.71 -3.39
CA VAL A 204 -13.02 24.77 -3.50
C VAL A 204 -13.60 24.49 -2.10
N SER A 205 -12.75 24.22 -1.09
CA SER A 205 -13.17 23.98 0.29
C SER A 205 -13.96 25.17 0.86
N ALA A 206 -13.48 26.38 0.65
CA ALA A 206 -14.15 27.58 1.11
C ALA A 206 -15.45 27.86 0.34
N ALA A 207 -15.50 27.57 -0.95
CA ALA A 207 -16.71 27.72 -1.77
C ALA A 207 -17.81 26.72 -1.43
N MET A 208 -17.48 25.53 -0.93
CA MET A 208 -18.44 24.48 -0.53
C MET A 208 -19.40 24.93 0.58
N THR A 209 -19.05 25.93 1.37
CA THR A 209 -19.94 26.51 2.40
C THR A 209 -21.08 27.36 1.80
N HIS A 210 -21.02 27.65 0.49
CA HIS A 210 -21.95 28.55 -0.22
C HIS A 210 -22.68 27.89 -1.38
N VAL A 211 -22.51 26.57 -1.55
CA VAL A 211 -23.15 25.78 -2.61
C VAL A 211 -23.84 24.55 -2.02
N ASP A 212 -24.94 24.13 -2.60
CA ASP A 212 -25.77 23.01 -2.15
C ASP A 212 -25.97 21.95 -3.25
N GLY A 213 -26.48 20.79 -2.87
CA GLY A 213 -26.88 19.73 -3.79
C GLY A 213 -25.75 19.14 -4.62
N ASP A 214 -26.00 18.95 -5.90
CA ASP A 214 -25.06 18.28 -6.84
C ASP A 214 -23.77 19.07 -7.05
N VAL A 215 -23.85 20.41 -6.99
CA VAL A 215 -22.66 21.27 -7.11
C VAL A 215 -21.72 21.07 -5.92
N ALA A 216 -22.26 20.99 -4.71
CA ALA A 216 -21.45 20.71 -3.52
C ALA A 216 -20.81 19.32 -3.60
N ALA A 217 -21.53 18.32 -4.10
CA ALA A 217 -21.01 16.97 -4.30
C ALA A 217 -19.89 16.95 -5.35
N GLY A 218 -20.06 17.66 -6.49
CA GLY A 218 -19.03 17.82 -7.51
C GLY A 218 -17.76 18.48 -6.96
N TYR A 219 -17.91 19.54 -6.17
CA TYR A 219 -16.79 20.23 -5.53
C TYR A 219 -16.10 19.36 -4.47
N ALA A 220 -16.85 18.56 -3.71
CA ALA A 220 -16.26 17.62 -2.76
C ALA A 220 -15.37 16.59 -3.45
N LEU A 221 -15.82 16.06 -4.60
CA LEU A 221 -15.03 15.13 -5.39
C LEU A 221 -13.81 15.79 -6.03
N LEU A 222 -13.99 16.97 -6.65
CA LEU A 222 -12.88 17.74 -7.21
C LEU A 222 -11.79 17.99 -6.17
N ARG A 223 -12.19 18.36 -4.94
CA ARG A 223 -11.25 18.54 -3.84
C ARG A 223 -10.46 17.26 -3.52
N ILE A 224 -11.09 16.09 -3.61
CA ILE A 224 -10.39 14.81 -3.40
C ILE A 224 -9.32 14.63 -4.47
N GLY A 225 -9.64 14.79 -5.76
CA GLY A 225 -8.66 14.65 -6.85
C GLY A 225 -7.51 15.65 -6.75
N LEU A 226 -7.83 16.92 -6.42
CA LEU A 226 -6.80 17.95 -6.20
C LEU A 226 -5.87 17.60 -5.03
N ASN A 227 -6.42 17.12 -3.91
CA ASN A 227 -5.64 16.75 -2.73
C ASN A 227 -4.82 15.48 -2.96
N ASP A 228 -5.30 14.53 -3.74
CA ASP A 228 -4.55 13.33 -4.09
C ASP A 228 -3.31 13.71 -4.90
N TYR A 229 -3.43 14.59 -5.91
CA TYR A 229 -2.26 15.12 -6.63
C TYR A 229 -1.27 15.85 -5.70
N VAL A 230 -1.77 16.73 -4.84
CA VAL A 230 -0.95 17.47 -3.86
C VAL A 230 -0.16 16.52 -2.96
N ARG A 231 -0.81 15.45 -2.49
CA ARG A 231 -0.18 14.43 -1.66
C ARG A 231 0.92 13.69 -2.44
N THR A 232 0.66 13.23 -3.65
CA THR A 232 1.64 12.55 -4.49
C THR A 232 2.86 13.43 -4.77
N ALA A 233 2.64 14.71 -5.10
CA ALA A 233 3.73 15.67 -5.30
C ALA A 233 4.56 15.89 -4.02
N ALA A 234 3.92 15.95 -2.85
CA ALA A 234 4.63 16.07 -1.58
C ALA A 234 5.43 14.79 -1.26
N GLU A 235 4.89 13.60 -1.51
CA GLU A 235 5.58 12.31 -1.34
C GLU A 235 6.81 12.21 -2.24
N SER A 236 6.72 12.61 -3.51
CA SER A 236 7.85 12.69 -4.44
C SER A 236 8.93 13.67 -3.94
N GLY A 237 8.51 14.82 -3.42
CA GLY A 237 9.42 15.80 -2.81
C GLY A 237 10.13 15.28 -1.57
N LEU A 238 9.43 14.57 -0.68
CA LEU A 238 10.00 13.93 0.51
C LEU A 238 10.96 12.80 0.14
N ALA A 239 10.63 12.00 -0.87
CA ALA A 239 11.51 10.96 -1.40
C ALA A 239 12.82 11.55 -1.95
N ALA A 240 12.75 12.67 -2.66
CA ALA A 240 13.93 13.39 -3.11
C ALA A 240 14.79 13.90 -1.95
N MET A 241 14.18 14.48 -0.92
CA MET A 241 14.89 14.93 0.28
C MET A 241 15.57 13.77 0.99
N ARG A 242 14.90 12.62 1.11
CA ARG A 242 15.46 11.39 1.69
C ARG A 242 16.64 10.87 0.87
N ALA A 243 16.56 10.94 -0.46
CA ALA A 243 17.65 10.52 -1.35
C ALA A 243 18.88 11.40 -1.20
N LEU A 244 18.71 12.72 -1.05
CA LEU A 244 19.79 13.70 -0.91
C LEU A 244 20.51 13.62 0.43
N HIS A 245 19.79 13.37 1.53
CA HIS A 245 20.34 13.43 2.90
C HIS A 245 20.60 12.07 3.53
N GLY A 246 20.16 10.98 2.89
CA GLY A 246 20.26 9.63 3.41
C GLY A 246 19.22 9.32 4.49
N LYS A 247 18.89 8.03 4.61
CA LYS A 247 17.77 7.54 5.43
C LYS A 247 17.89 7.94 6.92
N ARG A 248 19.14 7.90 7.49
CA ARG A 248 19.34 8.25 8.90
C ARG A 248 19.24 9.74 9.18
N GLY A 249 19.72 10.58 8.26
CA GLY A 249 19.66 12.05 8.41
C GLY A 249 18.24 12.59 8.28
N PHE A 250 17.37 11.90 7.56
CA PHE A 250 16.02 12.34 7.28
C PHE A 250 14.94 11.77 8.23
N ALA A 251 15.24 10.68 8.95
CA ALA A 251 14.28 9.99 9.82
C ALA A 251 13.66 10.89 10.90
N THR A 252 14.43 11.82 11.47
CA THR A 252 13.92 12.76 12.47
C THR A 252 12.89 13.72 11.86
N VAL A 253 13.11 14.17 10.64
CA VAL A 253 12.17 15.04 9.90
C VAL A 253 10.87 14.29 9.63
N GLU A 254 10.95 13.05 9.13
CA GLU A 254 9.76 12.21 8.89
C GLU A 254 8.94 11.98 10.16
N THR A 255 9.61 11.69 11.28
CA THR A 255 8.96 11.53 12.59
C THR A 255 8.28 12.82 13.04
N GLY A 256 8.94 13.97 12.87
CA GLY A 256 8.38 15.28 13.22
C GLY A 256 7.18 15.64 12.35
N LEU A 257 7.23 15.40 11.03
CA LEU A 257 6.11 15.63 10.11
C LEU A 257 4.89 14.75 10.42
N ALA A 258 5.11 13.53 10.88
CA ALA A 258 4.06 12.61 11.29
C ALA A 258 3.48 12.91 12.70
N SER A 259 4.08 13.83 13.45
CA SER A 259 3.66 14.17 14.80
C SER A 259 2.32 14.92 14.83
N GLU A 260 1.45 14.59 15.79
CA GLU A 260 0.24 15.37 16.08
C GLU A 260 0.54 16.70 16.79
N HIS A 261 1.75 16.86 17.34
CA HIS A 261 2.18 18.08 18.03
C HIS A 261 2.62 19.15 17.02
N ALA A 262 1.93 20.28 17.02
CA ALA A 262 2.20 21.40 16.09
C ALA A 262 3.65 21.92 16.17
N GLN A 263 4.25 21.95 17.37
CA GLN A 263 5.64 22.37 17.55
C GLN A 263 6.61 21.41 16.87
N ALA A 264 6.48 20.08 17.06
CA ALA A 264 7.36 19.10 16.43
C ALA A 264 7.24 19.13 14.90
N ARG A 265 6.03 19.36 14.40
CA ARG A 265 5.78 19.51 12.97
C ARG A 265 6.41 20.79 12.41
N GLY A 266 6.29 21.92 13.13
CA GLY A 266 6.94 23.18 12.75
C GLY A 266 8.46 23.08 12.72
N GLU A 267 9.08 22.45 13.70
CA GLU A 267 10.52 22.21 13.76
C GLU A 267 11.00 21.32 12.58
N ALA A 268 10.20 20.31 12.19
CA ALA A 268 10.50 19.48 11.02
C ALA A 268 10.42 20.25 9.71
N LEU A 269 9.43 21.13 9.55
CA LEU A 269 9.29 22.00 8.37
C LEU A 269 10.41 23.03 8.27
N GLU A 270 10.81 23.64 9.39
CA GLU A 270 11.96 24.54 9.44
C GLU A 270 13.25 23.79 9.07
N THR A 271 13.40 22.57 9.57
CA THR A 271 14.53 21.69 9.21
C THR A 271 14.56 21.43 7.69
N LEU A 272 13.42 21.13 7.05
CA LEU A 272 13.33 20.97 5.60
C LEU A 272 13.83 22.21 4.85
N LEU A 273 13.42 23.42 5.28
CA LEU A 273 13.84 24.67 4.64
C LEU A 273 15.34 24.94 4.76
N ASN A 274 15.94 24.55 5.88
CA ASN A 274 17.35 24.80 6.17
C ASN A 274 18.28 23.77 5.53
N PHE A 275 17.86 22.51 5.40
CA PHE A 275 18.69 21.42 4.88
C PHE A 275 18.54 21.20 3.37
N GLY A 276 17.36 21.47 2.80
CA GLY A 276 17.10 21.17 1.40
C GLY A 276 17.55 22.27 0.43
N PRO A 277 17.79 21.92 -0.85
CA PRO A 277 17.98 22.92 -1.88
C PRO A 277 16.68 23.73 -2.02
N ARG A 278 16.80 25.06 -2.14
CA ARG A 278 15.65 25.97 -2.14
C ARG A 278 14.56 25.63 -3.17
N TRP A 279 14.97 25.15 -4.36
CA TRP A 279 14.03 24.77 -5.42
C TRP A 279 13.11 23.62 -5.03
N LEU A 280 13.56 22.73 -4.10
CA LEU A 280 12.80 21.59 -3.59
C LEU A 280 12.11 21.92 -2.26
N ALA A 281 12.85 22.46 -1.30
CA ALA A 281 12.34 22.66 0.07
C ALA A 281 11.20 23.69 0.13
N ALA A 282 11.30 24.81 -0.56
CA ALA A 282 10.31 25.87 -0.48
C ALA A 282 8.91 25.47 -1.01
N PRO A 283 8.76 24.88 -2.21
CA PRO A 283 7.46 24.41 -2.65
C PRO A 283 6.96 23.22 -1.82
N LEU A 284 7.84 22.31 -1.39
CA LEU A 284 7.48 21.16 -0.57
C LEU A 284 6.85 21.58 0.78
N VAL A 285 7.46 22.52 1.49
CA VAL A 285 6.91 23.04 2.75
C VAL A 285 5.53 23.65 2.53
N ARG A 286 5.33 24.38 1.43
CA ARG A 286 4.00 24.93 1.09
C ARG A 286 2.94 23.85 0.87
N LEU A 287 3.32 22.70 0.31
CA LEU A 287 2.41 21.57 0.14
C LEU A 287 2.08 20.88 1.48
N LEU A 288 3.04 20.85 2.40
CA LEU A 288 2.87 20.23 3.72
C LEU A 288 2.12 21.13 4.71
N GLU A 289 2.00 22.44 4.44
CA GLU A 289 1.23 23.43 5.21
C GLU A 289 0.14 24.08 4.34
N PRO A 290 -0.90 23.35 3.93
CA PRO A 290 -1.95 23.90 3.07
C PRO A 290 -2.75 25.03 3.73
N GLU A 291 -2.72 25.15 5.06
CA GLU A 291 -3.36 26.22 5.81
C GLU A 291 -2.67 27.59 5.64
N SER A 292 -1.45 27.60 5.10
CA SER A 292 -0.66 28.84 4.86
C SER A 292 -1.10 29.61 3.61
N PHE A 293 -2.08 29.11 2.84
CA PHE A 293 -2.59 29.83 1.68
C PHE A 293 -3.55 30.95 2.09
N ASP A 294 -3.12 32.20 1.94
CA ASP A 294 -3.98 33.38 2.13
C ASP A 294 -5.09 33.42 1.06
N LEU A 295 -6.31 33.08 1.49
CA LEU A 295 -7.49 33.15 0.64
C LEU A 295 -8.06 34.58 0.63
N VAL A 296 -7.44 35.47 -0.11
CA VAL A 296 -7.82 36.89 -0.15
C VAL A 296 -9.20 37.12 -0.78
N ARG A 297 -9.71 36.22 -1.60
CA ARG A 297 -11.09 36.24 -2.17
C ARG A 297 -11.59 34.85 -2.42
N VAL A 298 -12.54 34.40 -1.62
CA VAL A 298 -13.25 33.14 -1.83
C VAL A 298 -14.34 33.39 -2.87
N ARG A 299 -14.20 32.74 -4.04
CA ARG A 299 -15.28 32.62 -5.02
C ARG A 299 -15.32 31.20 -5.55
N PRO A 300 -16.50 30.69 -5.93
CA PRO A 300 -16.61 29.43 -6.67
C PRO A 300 -15.70 29.43 -7.90
N LEU A 301 -15.28 28.27 -8.36
CA LEU A 301 -14.56 28.14 -9.63
C LEU A 301 -15.52 28.51 -10.76
N SER A 302 -15.02 29.27 -11.73
CA SER A 302 -15.75 29.52 -12.97
C SER A 302 -15.74 28.27 -13.85
N GLU A 303 -16.70 28.18 -14.76
CA GLU A 303 -16.77 27.09 -15.75
C GLU A 303 -15.45 26.96 -16.53
N ALA A 304 -14.87 28.06 -16.96
CA ALA A 304 -13.57 28.06 -17.64
C ALA A 304 -12.40 27.51 -16.77
N GLU A 305 -12.42 27.72 -15.46
CA GLU A 305 -11.44 27.13 -14.55
C GLU A 305 -11.66 25.62 -14.41
N LEU A 306 -12.90 25.15 -14.36
CA LEU A 306 -13.24 23.72 -14.35
C LEU A 306 -12.89 23.05 -15.67
N GLU A 307 -13.18 23.70 -16.82
CA GLU A 307 -12.77 23.22 -18.15
C GLU A 307 -11.24 23.10 -18.29
N ALA A 308 -10.49 24.06 -17.73
CA ALA A 308 -9.03 23.99 -17.71
C ALA A 308 -8.54 22.79 -16.88
N LEU A 309 -9.19 22.48 -15.76
CA LEU A 309 -8.91 21.29 -14.95
C LEU A 309 -9.34 20.01 -15.66
N ALA A 310 -10.45 20.00 -16.40
CA ALA A 310 -10.89 18.89 -17.23
C ALA A 310 -9.93 18.60 -18.41
N GLY A 311 -9.03 19.53 -18.74
CA GLY A 311 -7.90 19.34 -19.66
C GLY A 311 -6.58 18.95 -18.98
N HIS A 312 -6.55 18.73 -17.66
CA HIS A 312 -5.33 18.45 -16.91
C HIS A 312 -4.67 17.12 -17.32
N SER A 313 -3.34 17.06 -17.28
CA SER A 313 -2.58 15.84 -17.62
C SER A 313 -2.82 14.70 -16.60
N ASP A 314 -2.98 15.05 -15.33
CA ASP A 314 -3.32 14.08 -14.31
C ASP A 314 -4.75 13.56 -14.50
N ARG A 315 -4.91 12.24 -14.46
CA ARG A 315 -6.18 11.57 -14.71
C ARG A 315 -7.26 11.95 -13.68
N TRP A 316 -6.91 11.93 -12.40
CA TRP A 316 -7.89 12.11 -11.34
C TRP A 316 -8.32 13.57 -11.20
N VAL A 317 -7.40 14.52 -11.41
CA VAL A 317 -7.75 15.94 -11.52
C VAL A 317 -8.72 16.15 -12.67
N ARG A 318 -8.46 15.57 -13.85
CA ARG A 318 -9.32 15.65 -15.03
C ARG A 318 -10.71 15.05 -14.78
N GLU A 319 -10.77 13.77 -14.37
CA GLU A 319 -12.04 13.06 -14.18
C GLU A 319 -12.92 13.67 -13.08
N THR A 320 -12.30 14.18 -12.01
CA THR A 320 -13.04 14.86 -10.95
C THR A 320 -13.54 16.25 -11.36
N ALA A 321 -12.81 16.96 -12.21
CA ALA A 321 -13.27 18.21 -12.81
C ALA A 321 -14.41 17.98 -13.81
N GLU A 322 -14.32 16.96 -14.66
CA GLU A 322 -15.40 16.54 -15.55
C GLU A 322 -16.66 16.18 -14.77
N ALA A 323 -16.52 15.46 -13.66
CA ALA A 323 -17.64 15.12 -12.78
C ALA A 323 -18.27 16.37 -12.13
N ALA A 324 -17.47 17.37 -11.78
CA ALA A 324 -17.98 18.64 -11.26
C ALA A 324 -18.71 19.49 -12.32
N LEU A 325 -18.35 19.36 -13.61
CA LEU A 325 -18.99 20.05 -14.74
C LEU A 325 -20.29 19.34 -15.21
N HIS A 326 -20.22 18.02 -15.35
CA HIS A 326 -21.22 17.26 -16.10
C HIS A 326 -21.96 16.20 -15.25
N GLY A 327 -21.60 16.05 -13.97
CA GLY A 327 -22.17 15.04 -13.08
C GLY A 327 -21.36 13.74 -13.06
N PHE A 328 -21.73 12.85 -12.15
CA PHE A 328 -20.97 11.63 -11.85
C PHE A 328 -21.28 10.49 -12.81
N SER A 329 -20.23 9.84 -13.33
CA SER A 329 -20.35 8.51 -13.93
C SER A 329 -20.70 7.46 -12.86
N GLU A 330 -21.26 6.29 -13.26
CA GLU A 330 -21.54 5.20 -12.31
C GLU A 330 -20.27 4.73 -11.60
N HIS A 331 -19.18 4.57 -12.32
CA HIS A 331 -17.89 4.22 -11.76
C HIS A 331 -17.41 5.22 -10.69
N MET A 332 -17.57 6.52 -10.95
CA MET A 332 -17.19 7.55 -9.99
C MET A 332 -18.09 7.52 -8.73
N LYS A 333 -19.38 7.18 -8.87
CA LYS A 333 -20.28 7.00 -7.72
C LYS A 333 -19.81 5.84 -6.83
N GLU A 334 -19.36 4.73 -7.42
CA GLU A 334 -18.83 3.58 -6.68
C GLU A 334 -17.57 3.96 -5.91
N LEU A 335 -16.61 4.64 -6.53
CA LEU A 335 -15.38 5.10 -5.86
C LEU A 335 -15.68 6.07 -4.71
N ILE A 336 -16.63 7.00 -4.89
CA ILE A 336 -17.05 7.92 -3.82
C ILE A 336 -17.68 7.14 -2.66
N ALA A 337 -18.50 6.13 -2.95
CA ALA A 337 -19.10 5.30 -1.91
C ALA A 337 -18.00 4.59 -1.10
N LEU A 338 -16.98 4.04 -1.75
CA LEU A 338 -15.81 3.46 -1.08
C LEU A 338 -15.02 4.50 -0.28
N LYS A 339 -14.79 5.70 -0.83
CA LYS A 339 -14.07 6.78 -0.13
C LYS A 339 -14.75 7.24 1.16
N ARG A 340 -16.07 7.13 1.24
CA ARG A 340 -16.87 7.45 2.45
C ARG A 340 -16.72 6.38 3.54
N VAL A 341 -16.27 5.18 3.20
CA VAL A 341 -16.00 4.13 4.17
C VAL A 341 -14.78 4.51 4.99
N PRO A 342 -14.86 4.62 6.32
CA PRO A 342 -13.72 5.02 7.15
C PRO A 342 -12.46 4.20 6.90
N LEU A 343 -12.63 2.89 6.64
CA LEU A 343 -11.55 1.95 6.33
C LEU A 343 -10.70 2.35 5.11
N PHE A 344 -11.33 3.00 4.12
CA PHE A 344 -10.69 3.38 2.85
C PHE A 344 -10.52 4.89 2.69
N SER A 345 -10.84 5.68 3.72
CA SER A 345 -10.85 7.13 3.65
C SER A 345 -9.49 7.76 3.35
N THR A 346 -8.39 7.11 3.73
CA THR A 346 -7.00 7.54 3.49
C THR A 346 -6.47 7.19 2.11
N LEU A 347 -7.09 6.22 1.41
CA LEU A 347 -6.64 5.81 0.08
C LEU A 347 -6.87 6.90 -0.98
N THR A 348 -5.96 7.01 -1.96
CA THR A 348 -6.18 7.84 -3.16
C THR A 348 -7.29 7.26 -4.04
N LEU A 349 -7.79 8.01 -5.01
CA LEU A 349 -8.75 7.51 -5.99
C LEU A 349 -8.17 6.34 -6.81
N GLU A 350 -6.89 6.37 -7.15
CA GLU A 350 -6.20 5.28 -7.85
C GLU A 350 -6.12 4.00 -7.00
N GLN A 351 -5.78 4.15 -5.72
CA GLN A 351 -5.76 3.04 -4.76
C GLN A 351 -7.17 2.47 -4.55
N LEU A 352 -8.18 3.34 -4.45
CA LEU A 352 -9.59 2.91 -4.35
C LEU A 352 -10.05 2.16 -5.59
N GLU A 353 -9.66 2.59 -6.78
CA GLU A 353 -9.94 1.86 -8.02
C GLU A 353 -9.30 0.46 -8.00
N SER A 354 -8.08 0.35 -7.48
CA SER A 354 -7.41 -0.95 -7.32
C SER A 354 -8.14 -1.85 -6.32
N VAL A 355 -8.61 -1.29 -5.20
CA VAL A 355 -9.46 -2.00 -4.23
C VAL A 355 -10.79 -2.42 -4.85
N ASP A 356 -11.44 -1.52 -5.61
CA ASP A 356 -12.74 -1.76 -6.24
C ASP A 356 -12.69 -2.95 -7.21
N ARG A 357 -11.62 -3.08 -8.00
CA ARG A 357 -11.41 -4.22 -8.90
C ARG A 357 -11.32 -5.57 -8.19
N LEU A 358 -11.02 -5.59 -6.90
CA LEU A 358 -10.95 -6.81 -6.07
C LEU A 358 -12.28 -7.15 -5.42
N MET A 359 -13.28 -6.27 -5.52
CA MET A 359 -14.60 -6.42 -4.90
C MET A 359 -15.64 -6.94 -5.89
N VAL A 360 -16.68 -7.59 -5.37
CA VAL A 360 -17.81 -8.10 -6.14
C VAL A 360 -19.09 -7.44 -5.65
N THR A 361 -19.94 -6.99 -6.56
CA THR A 361 -21.26 -6.45 -6.21
C THR A 361 -22.24 -7.59 -5.93
N ARG A 362 -23.01 -7.48 -4.83
CA ARG A 362 -24.15 -8.34 -4.53
C ARG A 362 -25.37 -7.48 -4.20
N HIS A 363 -26.56 -7.96 -4.60
CA HIS A 363 -27.83 -7.33 -4.34
C HIS A 363 -28.66 -8.23 -3.43
N TYR A 364 -29.31 -7.65 -2.44
CA TYR A 364 -30.19 -8.31 -1.49
C TYR A 364 -31.53 -7.61 -1.47
N VAL A 365 -32.63 -8.36 -1.59
CA VAL A 365 -33.96 -7.80 -1.44
C VAL A 365 -34.31 -7.60 0.04
N LYS A 366 -35.26 -6.69 0.32
CA LYS A 366 -35.71 -6.44 1.68
C LYS A 366 -36.06 -7.74 2.42
N GLY A 367 -35.48 -7.94 3.60
CA GLY A 367 -35.67 -9.11 4.45
C GLY A 367 -34.75 -10.29 4.14
N GLU A 368 -33.92 -10.21 3.11
CA GLU A 368 -32.98 -11.27 2.77
C GLU A 368 -31.77 -11.29 3.73
N PRO A 369 -31.39 -12.47 4.26
CA PRO A 369 -30.24 -12.59 5.12
C PRO A 369 -28.94 -12.49 4.31
N ILE A 370 -28.02 -11.66 4.77
CA ILE A 370 -26.67 -11.53 4.21
C ILE A 370 -25.76 -12.63 4.80
N PHE A 371 -25.85 -12.84 6.11
CA PHE A 371 -25.26 -13.96 6.84
C PHE A 371 -25.97 -14.16 8.19
N ARG A 372 -25.79 -15.33 8.79
CA ARG A 372 -26.36 -15.69 10.10
C ARG A 372 -25.29 -15.72 11.16
N LYS A 373 -25.68 -15.55 12.42
CA LYS A 373 -24.79 -15.78 13.57
C LYS A 373 -24.26 -17.21 13.52
N GLY A 374 -22.95 -17.36 13.72
CA GLY A 374 -22.26 -18.65 13.70
C GLY A 374 -21.79 -19.11 12.33
N ASP A 375 -22.18 -18.43 11.23
CA ASP A 375 -21.66 -18.74 9.90
C ASP A 375 -20.15 -18.50 9.84
N PRO A 376 -19.38 -19.26 9.05
CA PRO A 376 -17.99 -18.94 8.79
C PRO A 376 -17.88 -17.57 8.08
N GLY A 377 -16.96 -16.72 8.56
CA GLY A 377 -16.81 -15.34 8.08
C GLY A 377 -15.51 -15.11 7.32
N SER A 378 -15.56 -15.13 5.99
CA SER A 378 -14.41 -14.84 5.12
C SER A 378 -14.61 -13.62 4.20
N GLU A 379 -15.74 -12.91 4.35
CA GLU A 379 -16.11 -11.78 3.51
C GLU A 379 -16.51 -10.59 4.39
N LEU A 380 -16.16 -9.41 3.89
CA LEU A 380 -16.51 -8.10 4.43
C LEU A 380 -17.46 -7.44 3.42
N PHE A 381 -18.48 -6.77 3.91
CA PHE A 381 -19.53 -6.14 3.10
C PHE A 381 -19.51 -4.62 3.31
N VAL A 382 -19.35 -3.86 2.23
CA VAL A 382 -19.52 -2.41 2.21
C VAL A 382 -20.89 -2.08 1.67
N VAL A 383 -21.71 -1.40 2.44
CA VAL A 383 -23.04 -0.97 2.00
C VAL A 383 -22.90 0.21 1.04
N VAL A 384 -23.26 0.01 -0.23
CA VAL A 384 -23.26 1.07 -1.26
C VAL A 384 -24.59 1.82 -1.23
N GLU A 385 -25.67 1.05 -1.23
CA GLU A 385 -27.03 1.57 -1.22
C GLU A 385 -27.92 0.70 -0.34
N GLY A 386 -28.91 1.30 0.32
CA GLY A 386 -29.83 0.61 1.20
C GLY A 386 -29.39 0.62 2.66
N GLU A 387 -29.85 -0.37 3.44
CA GLU A 387 -29.61 -0.49 4.88
C GLU A 387 -29.52 -1.96 5.31
N VAL A 388 -28.51 -2.28 6.11
CA VAL A 388 -28.30 -3.58 6.75
C VAL A 388 -28.61 -3.51 8.24
N ARG A 389 -29.47 -4.40 8.74
CA ARG A 389 -29.78 -4.58 10.14
C ARG A 389 -28.93 -5.70 10.73
N ILE A 390 -28.23 -5.41 11.81
CA ILE A 390 -27.50 -6.40 12.61
C ILE A 390 -28.39 -6.83 13.77
N HIS A 391 -28.54 -8.14 13.97
CA HIS A 391 -29.47 -8.71 14.96
C HIS A 391 -28.91 -9.95 15.66
N LEU A 392 -29.43 -10.21 16.84
CA LEU A 392 -29.24 -11.47 17.57
C LEU A 392 -30.58 -12.18 17.69
N ASP A 393 -30.57 -13.50 17.51
CA ASP A 393 -31.70 -14.36 17.80
C ASP A 393 -31.76 -14.62 19.31
N GLY A 394 -32.70 -14.03 19.99
CA GLY A 394 -32.88 -14.16 21.43
C GLY A 394 -34.08 -15.07 21.80
N GLY A 395 -34.01 -16.39 21.53
CA GLY A 395 -35.02 -17.35 22.06
C GLY A 395 -36.45 -17.10 21.64
N GLY A 396 -36.68 -16.59 20.37
CA GLY A 396 -37.99 -16.30 19.81
C GLY A 396 -38.26 -14.80 19.52
N ASN A 397 -37.44 -13.90 20.05
CA ASN A 397 -37.46 -12.49 19.72
C ASN A 397 -36.13 -12.06 19.16
N GLU A 398 -36.12 -11.51 17.94
CA GLU A 398 -34.92 -10.90 17.36
C GLU A 398 -34.66 -9.53 18.02
N VAL A 399 -33.42 -9.34 18.50
CA VAL A 399 -32.97 -8.09 19.05
C VAL A 399 -32.10 -7.39 18.03
N THR A 400 -32.51 -6.21 17.55
CA THR A 400 -31.70 -5.38 16.66
C THR A 400 -30.59 -4.71 17.46
N LEU A 401 -29.32 -4.96 17.08
CA LEU A 401 -28.14 -4.36 17.69
C LEU A 401 -27.78 -3.03 17.03
N ALA A 402 -27.83 -2.98 15.69
CA ALA A 402 -27.47 -1.80 14.92
C ALA A 402 -28.12 -1.80 13.53
N ARG A 403 -28.16 -0.62 12.89
CA ARG A 403 -28.51 -0.42 11.49
C ARG A 403 -27.35 0.30 10.79
N HIS A 404 -26.99 -0.18 9.64
CA HIS A 404 -25.86 0.29 8.86
C HIS A 404 -26.33 0.69 7.46
N GLY A 405 -26.28 1.99 7.17
CA GLY A 405 -26.61 2.55 5.85
C GLY A 405 -25.37 2.63 4.93
N SER A 406 -25.56 3.30 3.80
CA SER A 406 -24.51 3.53 2.81
C SER A 406 -23.23 4.09 3.43
N GLY A 407 -22.07 3.60 2.98
CA GLY A 407 -20.74 3.93 3.52
C GLY A 407 -20.34 3.15 4.78
N SER A 408 -21.19 2.24 5.26
CA SER A 408 -20.86 1.40 6.43
C SER A 408 -20.25 0.07 6.00
N VAL A 409 -19.45 -0.50 6.92
CA VAL A 409 -18.86 -1.84 6.79
C VAL A 409 -19.53 -2.81 7.75
N VAL A 410 -19.82 -4.01 7.26
CA VAL A 410 -20.48 -5.09 8.02
C VAL A 410 -19.69 -6.40 7.85
N GLY A 411 -19.59 -7.17 8.91
CA GLY A 411 -18.92 -8.48 8.91
C GLY A 411 -17.40 -8.43 8.98
N GLU A 412 -16.83 -7.27 9.31
CA GLU A 412 -15.39 -7.03 9.41
C GLU A 412 -14.71 -7.88 10.50
N MET A 413 -15.39 -8.11 11.64
CA MET A 413 -14.80 -8.82 12.79
C MET A 413 -14.29 -10.20 12.40
N SER A 414 -15.15 -11.02 11.81
CA SER A 414 -14.81 -12.38 11.39
C SER A 414 -13.72 -12.46 10.33
N VAL A 415 -13.50 -11.39 9.58
CA VAL A 415 -12.45 -11.33 8.57
C VAL A 415 -11.07 -11.14 9.23
N PHE A 416 -11.00 -10.39 10.33
CA PHE A 416 -9.74 -10.11 11.03
C PHE A 416 -9.42 -11.15 12.13
N ASP A 417 -10.42 -11.60 12.90
CA ASP A 417 -10.20 -12.52 14.04
C ASP A 417 -10.40 -13.99 13.68
N GLU A 418 -10.84 -14.29 12.46
CA GLU A 418 -11.13 -15.65 11.96
C GLU A 418 -12.20 -16.42 12.74
N GLN A 419 -12.96 -15.70 13.59
CA GLN A 419 -14.06 -16.31 14.34
C GLN A 419 -15.35 -16.37 13.51
N PRO A 420 -16.28 -17.27 13.85
CA PRO A 420 -17.63 -17.25 13.25
C PRO A 420 -18.35 -15.92 13.45
N ARG A 421 -19.32 -15.61 12.58
CA ARG A 421 -20.14 -14.40 12.68
C ARG A 421 -20.74 -14.24 14.07
N SER A 422 -20.48 -13.11 14.73
CA SER A 422 -20.96 -12.82 16.10
C SER A 422 -22.45 -12.48 16.16
N ALA A 423 -23.04 -12.04 15.05
CA ALA A 423 -24.44 -11.66 14.91
C ALA A 423 -24.96 -12.02 13.52
N GLY A 424 -26.28 -11.96 13.32
CA GLY A 424 -26.92 -12.04 12.01
C GLY A 424 -26.95 -10.67 11.33
N ALA A 425 -26.88 -10.66 10.00
CA ALA A 425 -27.07 -9.46 9.16
C ALA A 425 -28.15 -9.70 8.11
N GLN A 426 -29.06 -8.74 7.95
CA GLN A 426 -30.21 -8.82 7.06
C GLN A 426 -30.44 -7.47 6.39
N ALA A 427 -30.82 -7.48 5.11
CA ALA A 427 -31.20 -6.27 4.39
C ALA A 427 -32.53 -5.70 4.95
N SER A 428 -32.53 -4.46 5.46
CA SER A 428 -33.74 -3.78 5.95
C SER A 428 -34.64 -3.26 4.82
N VAL A 429 -34.01 -2.93 3.71
CA VAL A 429 -34.59 -2.49 2.44
C VAL A 429 -33.82 -3.18 1.31
N ASP A 430 -34.21 -3.00 0.06
CA ASP A 430 -33.37 -3.44 -1.07
C ASP A 430 -32.01 -2.81 -0.95
N THR A 431 -30.98 -3.64 -0.95
CA THR A 431 -29.62 -3.23 -0.53
C THR A 431 -28.57 -3.75 -1.52
N THR A 432 -27.71 -2.85 -1.97
CA THR A 432 -26.54 -3.16 -2.78
C THR A 432 -25.28 -3.07 -1.92
N VAL A 433 -24.45 -4.11 -1.95
CA VAL A 433 -23.18 -4.16 -1.22
C VAL A 433 -22.01 -4.50 -2.16
N ARG A 434 -20.85 -3.96 -1.84
CA ARG A 434 -19.56 -4.42 -2.39
C ARG A 434 -18.94 -5.41 -1.41
N VAL A 435 -18.54 -6.58 -1.90
CA VAL A 435 -18.04 -7.69 -1.09
C VAL A 435 -16.55 -7.83 -1.31
N LEU A 436 -15.79 -7.78 -0.22
CA LEU A 436 -14.34 -7.99 -0.22
C LEU A 436 -14.00 -9.27 0.56
N ARG A 437 -13.28 -10.18 -0.07
CA ARG A 437 -12.83 -11.42 0.57
C ARG A 437 -11.60 -11.15 1.45
N ARG A 438 -11.44 -11.99 2.50
CA ARG A 438 -10.32 -11.91 3.45
C ARG A 438 -8.95 -11.92 2.77
N ASP A 439 -8.72 -12.85 1.85
CA ASP A 439 -7.45 -12.96 1.12
C ASP A 439 -7.10 -11.68 0.37
N ARG A 440 -8.10 -11.01 -0.21
CA ARG A 440 -7.95 -9.72 -0.91
C ARG A 440 -7.74 -8.56 0.06
N LEU A 441 -8.46 -8.56 1.19
CA LEU A 441 -8.26 -7.54 2.23
C LEU A 441 -6.84 -7.63 2.82
N HIS A 442 -6.32 -8.84 3.06
CA HIS A 442 -4.94 -9.00 3.53
C HIS A 442 -3.93 -8.47 2.51
N ALA A 443 -4.15 -8.67 1.21
CA ALA A 443 -3.31 -8.08 0.17
C ALA A 443 -3.36 -6.54 0.23
N ILE A 444 -4.56 -5.95 0.33
CA ILE A 444 -4.74 -4.50 0.45
C ILE A 444 -4.03 -3.95 1.69
N VAL A 445 -4.20 -4.56 2.86
CA VAL A 445 -3.53 -4.13 4.10
C VAL A 445 -2.02 -4.25 3.99
N HIS A 446 -1.53 -5.21 3.23
CA HIS A 446 -0.11 -5.40 3.01
C HIS A 446 0.47 -4.30 2.09
N GLU A 447 -0.27 -3.94 1.05
CA GLU A 447 0.09 -2.85 0.13
C GLU A 447 -0.13 -1.46 0.77
N HIS A 448 -1.19 -1.32 1.58
CA HIS A 448 -1.65 -0.08 2.20
C HIS A 448 -1.83 -0.27 3.71
N PRO A 449 -0.74 -0.29 4.51
CA PRO A 449 -0.82 -0.50 5.98
C PRO A 449 -1.67 0.54 6.71
N GLU A 450 -1.83 1.73 6.14
CA GLU A 450 -2.69 2.80 6.66
C GLU A 450 -4.15 2.36 6.79
N VAL A 451 -4.63 1.45 5.94
CA VAL A 451 -5.97 0.85 6.03
C VAL A 451 -6.18 0.15 7.37
N LEU A 452 -5.15 -0.53 7.89
CA LEU A 452 -5.22 -1.19 9.20
C LEU A 452 -5.33 -0.17 10.34
N LEU A 453 -4.62 0.95 10.25
CA LEU A 453 -4.70 2.01 11.26
C LEU A 453 -6.10 2.63 11.32
N GLU A 454 -6.71 2.88 10.17
CA GLU A 454 -8.09 3.38 10.11
C GLU A 454 -9.09 2.35 10.64
N PHE A 455 -8.85 1.07 10.42
CA PHE A 455 -9.66 0.00 11.00
C PHE A 455 -9.58 0.00 12.54
N VAL A 456 -8.38 0.11 13.12
CA VAL A 456 -8.16 0.18 14.57
C VAL A 456 -8.84 1.42 15.17
N LYS A 457 -8.74 2.57 14.53
CA LYS A 457 -9.44 3.80 14.96
C LYS A 457 -10.97 3.60 14.98
N ASN A 458 -11.52 3.00 13.92
CA ASN A 458 -12.96 2.73 13.81
C ASN A 458 -13.44 1.77 14.90
N LEU A 459 -12.71 0.69 15.16
CA LEU A 459 -13.02 -0.24 16.26
C LEU A 459 -12.97 0.45 17.62
N SER A 460 -11.97 1.29 17.86
CA SER A 460 -11.81 2.05 19.10
C SER A 460 -12.96 3.03 19.33
N GLN A 461 -13.46 3.64 18.26
CA GLN A 461 -14.62 4.53 18.32
C GLN A 461 -15.90 3.75 18.62
N ARG A 462 -16.15 2.63 17.92
CA ARG A 462 -17.33 1.76 18.18
C ARG A 462 -17.35 1.21 19.60
N LEU A 463 -16.20 0.88 20.17
CA LEU A 463 -16.07 0.48 21.58
C LEU A 463 -16.47 1.60 22.52
N ARG A 464 -16.04 2.82 22.28
CA ARG A 464 -16.43 4.01 23.09
C ARG A 464 -17.94 4.23 23.05
N GLU A 465 -18.52 4.25 21.85
CA GLU A 465 -19.98 4.42 21.66
C GLU A 465 -20.79 3.30 22.35
N THR A 466 -20.29 2.07 22.31
CA THR A 466 -20.93 0.93 23.00
C THR A 466 -20.87 1.08 24.51
N ASN A 467 -19.71 1.51 25.05
CA ASN A 467 -19.54 1.74 26.48
C ASN A 467 -20.43 2.91 26.98
N GLU A 468 -20.56 3.98 26.20
CA GLU A 468 -21.47 5.09 26.52
C GLU A 468 -22.94 4.65 26.55
N LYS A 469 -23.37 3.83 25.59
CA LYS A 469 -24.72 3.25 25.56
C LYS A 469 -24.98 2.34 26.75
N LEU A 470 -24.01 1.52 27.15
CA LEU A 470 -24.08 0.66 28.32
C LEU A 470 -24.17 1.48 29.62
N GLN A 471 -23.37 2.54 29.74
CA GLN A 471 -23.43 3.46 30.90
C GLN A 471 -24.76 4.21 30.96
N ALA A 472 -25.32 4.64 29.84
CA ALA A 472 -26.61 5.31 29.76
C ALA A 472 -27.80 4.38 30.11
N SER A 473 -27.64 3.07 29.87
CA SER A 473 -28.64 2.04 30.14
C SER A 473 -28.51 1.40 31.53
N ALA A 474 -27.43 1.68 32.27
CA ALA A 474 -27.26 1.20 33.64
C ALA A 474 -28.28 1.88 34.58
N PRO A 475 -29.04 1.13 35.38
CA PRO A 475 -29.97 1.75 36.35
C PRO A 475 -29.17 2.65 37.30
N ARG A 476 -29.58 3.89 37.43
CA ARG A 476 -29.03 4.79 38.46
C ARG A 476 -29.34 4.16 39.82
N ALA A 477 -28.28 3.76 40.54
CA ALA A 477 -28.38 3.21 41.88
C ALA A 477 -28.85 4.26 42.87
#